data_aef2f997b543e35553d8e70f29b744c7
#
_entry.id   aef2f997b543e35553d8e70f29b744c7
#
_cell.length_a   1.000
_cell.length_b   1.000
_cell.length_c   1.000
_cell.angle_alpha   90.00
_cell.angle_beta   90.00
_cell.angle_gamma   90.00
#
_symmetry.space_group_name_H-M   'P 1'
#
loop_
_entity.id
_entity.type
_entity.pdbx_description
1 polymer ?
#
loop_
_entity_poly.entity_id
_entity_poly.type
_entity_poly.pdbx_seq_one_letter_code
_entity_poly.pdbx_strand_id
1 'polypeptide(L)'
;MIDHALYTLDQLSNLSNKSSYYEQQQHLTIRLRAVKEAALSLGAQAGLAKESKIIDSFLVNYTSQLDEIFDFNQILISANVLPPVISDSINSVNIGNGAQSIRAAGRTYKIISQVKFVTAPPTWRDYLYMDYSKPEPPNKILLPKDSKEQELWQDNIAKGWLQGTEQALIIYKINLNRLTRDYTGMILYNKLLTEGLVTPVYIDKKYQGITGDKNHIMIDDQTLKIKNKPGLQTKSKFWQPVVGIHHE
;
A
#
# COMPACT_ATOMS: atom_id res chain seq x y z
N MET A 1 -36.81 52.98 28.63
CA MET A 1 -38.09 52.23 28.47
C MET A 1 -37.89 51.30 27.29
N ILE A 2 -37.57 50.03 27.55
CA ILE A 2 -37.40 49.02 26.50
C ILE A 2 -38.78 48.42 26.29
N ASP A 3 -39.35 48.69 25.15
CA ASP A 3 -40.66 48.19 24.73
C ASP A 3 -40.52 46.71 24.36
N HIS A 4 -40.91 45.83 25.29
CA HIS A 4 -41.04 44.39 25.01
C HIS A 4 -42.35 44.20 24.22
N ALA A 5 -42.28 44.34 22.91
CA ALA A 5 -43.33 43.96 22.01
C ALA A 5 -43.66 42.45 22.20
N LEU A 6 -44.79 42.19 22.86
CA LEU A 6 -45.34 40.85 22.99
C LEU A 6 -45.74 40.33 21.61
N TYR A 7 -45.30 39.14 21.24
CA TYR A 7 -45.68 38.49 20.00
C TYR A 7 -47.23 38.37 19.90
N THR A 8 -47.81 38.76 18.78
CA THR A 8 -49.20 38.51 18.48
C THR A 8 -49.40 37.02 18.11
N LEU A 9 -50.65 36.54 18.26
CA LEU A 9 -50.98 35.14 17.92
C LEU A 9 -50.66 34.81 16.46
N ASP A 10 -50.82 35.75 15.53
CA ASP A 10 -50.45 35.63 14.12
C ASP A 10 -48.94 35.56 13.89
N GLN A 11 -48.15 36.25 14.68
CA GLN A 11 -46.70 36.20 14.64
C GLN A 11 -46.19 34.85 15.14
N LEU A 12 -46.78 34.28 16.17
CA LEU A 12 -46.47 32.97 16.70
C LEU A 12 -46.86 31.84 15.74
N SER A 13 -48.04 31.94 15.10
CA SER A 13 -48.46 30.95 14.09
C SER A 13 -47.59 31.01 12.82
N ASN A 14 -47.16 32.18 12.41
CA ASN A 14 -46.22 32.35 11.29
C ASN A 14 -44.79 31.90 11.63
N LEU A 15 -44.38 32.03 12.90
CA LEU A 15 -43.11 31.52 13.37
C LEU A 15 -43.05 29.98 13.33
N SER A 16 -44.13 29.28 13.72
CA SER A 16 -44.19 27.82 13.63
C SER A 16 -44.16 27.31 12.19
N ASN A 17 -44.86 28.00 11.26
CA ASN A 17 -44.80 27.65 9.83
C ASN A 17 -43.43 27.92 9.18
N LYS A 18 -42.73 28.98 9.60
CA LYS A 18 -41.40 29.29 9.11
C LYS A 18 -40.35 28.30 9.64
N SER A 19 -40.40 27.92 10.92
CA SER A 19 -39.51 26.95 11.49
C SER A 19 -39.69 25.57 10.84
N SER A 20 -40.90 25.12 10.65
CA SER A 20 -41.19 23.87 9.94
C SER A 20 -40.68 23.85 8.50
N TYR A 21 -40.81 24.96 7.77
CA TYR A 21 -40.27 25.09 6.40
C TYR A 21 -38.74 25.06 6.37
N TYR A 22 -38.07 25.76 7.29
CA TYR A 22 -36.60 25.72 7.39
C TYR A 22 -36.08 24.35 7.83
N GLU A 23 -36.76 23.70 8.77
CA GLU A 23 -36.42 22.34 9.19
C GLU A 23 -36.60 21.34 8.04
N GLN A 24 -37.68 21.42 7.28
CA GLN A 24 -37.92 20.59 6.09
C GLN A 24 -36.84 20.82 5.00
N GLN A 25 -36.48 22.09 4.76
CA GLN A 25 -35.38 22.40 3.82
C GLN A 25 -34.01 21.89 4.30
N GLN A 26 -33.73 22.02 5.60
CA GLN A 26 -32.50 21.45 6.17
C GLN A 26 -32.47 19.93 6.06
N HIS A 27 -33.56 19.25 6.38
CA HIS A 27 -33.67 17.80 6.21
C HIS A 27 -33.55 17.36 4.77
N LEU A 28 -34.14 18.07 3.80
CA LEU A 28 -33.95 17.82 2.37
C LEU A 28 -32.50 17.99 1.95
N THR A 29 -31.83 19.03 2.42
CA THR A 29 -30.39 19.28 2.09
C THR A 29 -29.47 18.20 2.66
N ILE A 30 -29.70 17.79 3.93
CA ILE A 30 -28.95 16.71 4.59
C ILE A 30 -29.20 15.39 3.86
N ARG A 31 -30.44 15.09 3.49
CA ARG A 31 -30.78 13.88 2.75
C ARG A 31 -30.10 13.81 1.38
N LEU A 32 -30.19 14.90 0.59
CA LEU A 32 -29.53 14.97 -0.73
C LEU A 32 -28.01 14.77 -0.62
N ARG A 33 -27.38 15.35 0.42
CA ARG A 33 -25.97 15.11 0.71
C ARG A 33 -25.68 13.65 1.00
N ALA A 34 -26.49 13.01 1.86
CA ALA A 34 -26.32 11.61 2.21
C ALA A 34 -26.49 10.67 1.01
N VAL A 35 -27.51 10.93 0.16
CA VAL A 35 -27.75 10.19 -1.10
C VAL A 35 -26.55 10.36 -2.05
N LYS A 36 -26.05 11.59 -2.20
CA LYS A 36 -24.88 11.90 -3.02
C LYS A 36 -23.62 11.15 -2.54
N GLU A 37 -23.33 11.22 -1.24
CA GLU A 37 -22.15 10.56 -0.65
C GLU A 37 -22.26 9.04 -0.75
N ALA A 38 -23.42 8.46 -0.53
CA ALA A 38 -23.68 7.03 -0.69
C ALA A 38 -23.46 6.59 -2.16
N ALA A 39 -23.98 7.35 -3.12
CA ALA A 39 -23.80 7.10 -4.55
C ALA A 39 -22.30 7.16 -4.94
N LEU A 40 -21.61 8.21 -4.54
CA LEU A 40 -20.19 8.41 -4.84
C LEU A 40 -19.34 7.26 -4.26
N SER A 41 -19.59 6.91 -3.01
CA SER A 41 -18.87 5.83 -2.32
C SER A 41 -19.13 4.47 -2.97
N LEU A 42 -20.38 4.14 -3.27
CA LEU A 42 -20.74 2.89 -3.95
C LEU A 42 -20.11 2.82 -5.35
N GLY A 43 -20.18 3.91 -6.10
CA GLY A 43 -19.56 4.02 -7.42
C GLY A 43 -18.04 3.79 -7.36
N ALA A 44 -17.36 4.45 -6.41
CA ALA A 44 -15.91 4.31 -6.23
C ALA A 44 -15.50 2.88 -5.85
N GLN A 45 -16.19 2.26 -4.91
CA GLN A 45 -15.93 0.87 -4.51
C GLN A 45 -16.19 -0.12 -5.67
N ALA A 46 -17.29 0.07 -6.41
CA ALA A 46 -17.63 -0.78 -7.54
C ALA A 46 -16.66 -0.62 -8.71
N GLY A 47 -16.26 0.62 -9.03
CA GLY A 47 -15.25 0.93 -10.05
C GLY A 47 -13.88 0.32 -9.69
N LEU A 48 -13.45 0.50 -8.44
CA LEU A 48 -12.21 -0.09 -7.92
C LEU A 48 -12.22 -1.63 -8.04
N ALA A 49 -13.28 -2.29 -7.56
CA ALA A 49 -13.38 -3.75 -7.60
C ALA A 49 -13.45 -4.29 -9.04
N LYS A 50 -14.15 -3.58 -9.94
CA LYS A 50 -14.25 -3.98 -11.35
C LYS A 50 -12.91 -3.87 -12.07
N GLU A 51 -12.22 -2.73 -11.92
CA GLU A 51 -10.94 -2.49 -12.58
C GLU A 51 -9.84 -3.41 -12.03
N SER A 52 -9.83 -3.66 -10.72
CA SER A 52 -8.91 -4.62 -10.10
C SER A 52 -9.04 -6.01 -10.71
N LYS A 53 -10.26 -6.50 -10.95
CA LYS A 53 -10.49 -7.78 -11.63
C LYS A 53 -10.02 -7.80 -13.08
N ILE A 54 -10.12 -6.67 -13.78
CA ILE A 54 -9.61 -6.53 -15.15
C ILE A 54 -8.09 -6.63 -15.15
N ILE A 55 -7.42 -5.93 -14.23
CA ILE A 55 -5.96 -5.97 -14.04
C ILE A 55 -5.51 -7.38 -13.67
N ASP A 56 -6.16 -8.04 -12.71
CA ASP A 56 -5.82 -9.40 -12.30
C ASP A 56 -5.98 -10.39 -13.46
N SER A 57 -7.05 -10.26 -14.25
CA SER A 57 -7.27 -11.09 -15.44
C SER A 57 -6.21 -10.87 -16.53
N PHE A 58 -5.75 -9.62 -16.67
CA PHE A 58 -4.65 -9.29 -17.57
C PHE A 58 -3.34 -9.93 -17.11
N LEU A 59 -3.03 -9.86 -15.81
CA LEU A 59 -1.82 -10.46 -15.22
C LEU A 59 -1.75 -11.99 -15.42
N VAL A 60 -2.89 -12.68 -15.44
CA VAL A 60 -2.95 -14.13 -15.71
C VAL A 60 -2.34 -14.48 -17.07
N ASN A 61 -2.50 -13.62 -18.09
CA ASN A 61 -1.94 -13.85 -19.42
C ASN A 61 -0.40 -13.75 -19.46
N TYR A 62 0.20 -13.09 -18.47
CA TYR A 62 1.65 -12.87 -18.34
C TYR A 62 2.29 -13.71 -17.22
N THR A 63 1.57 -14.69 -16.70
CA THR A 63 2.01 -15.52 -15.57
C THR A 63 3.40 -16.09 -15.78
N SER A 64 3.67 -16.75 -16.91
CA SER A 64 4.97 -17.39 -17.18
C SER A 64 6.12 -16.38 -17.23
N GLN A 65 5.90 -15.23 -17.87
CA GLN A 65 6.92 -14.17 -17.94
C GLN A 65 7.19 -13.54 -16.56
N LEU A 66 6.14 -13.32 -15.77
CA LEU A 66 6.27 -12.75 -14.43
C LEU A 66 6.93 -13.73 -13.46
N ASP A 67 6.64 -15.03 -13.56
CA ASP A 67 7.31 -16.07 -12.79
C ASP A 67 8.80 -16.18 -13.12
N GLU A 68 9.19 -15.97 -14.38
CA GLU A 68 10.59 -15.95 -14.83
C GLU A 68 11.32 -14.68 -14.38
N ILE A 69 10.69 -13.50 -14.53
CA ILE A 69 11.32 -12.20 -14.20
C ILE A 69 11.47 -12.03 -12.68
N PHE A 70 10.47 -12.43 -11.90
CA PHE A 70 10.42 -12.21 -10.45
C PHE A 70 10.54 -13.54 -9.67
N ASP A 71 11.57 -14.32 -9.96
CA ASP A 71 11.84 -15.57 -9.23
C ASP A 71 12.60 -15.29 -7.93
N PHE A 72 11.85 -15.12 -6.85
CA PHE A 72 12.42 -14.89 -5.51
C PHE A 72 13.16 -16.12 -4.96
N ASN A 73 12.94 -17.34 -5.49
CA ASN A 73 13.67 -18.53 -5.02
C ASN A 73 15.16 -18.42 -5.31
N GLN A 74 15.53 -17.85 -6.46
CA GLN A 74 16.93 -17.72 -6.87
C GLN A 74 17.71 -16.70 -6.04
N ILE A 75 17.04 -15.81 -5.33
CA ILE A 75 17.70 -14.73 -4.57
C ILE A 75 17.75 -15.00 -3.07
N LEU A 76 17.15 -16.11 -2.57
CA LEU A 76 17.28 -16.49 -1.17
C LEU A 76 18.74 -16.70 -0.77
N ILE A 77 19.13 -16.21 0.42
CA ILE A 77 20.50 -16.40 0.95
C ILE A 77 20.75 -17.85 1.34
N SER A 78 19.75 -18.46 1.97
CA SER A 78 19.71 -19.88 2.32
C SER A 78 18.24 -20.28 2.43
N ALA A 79 17.96 -21.56 2.66
CA ALA A 79 16.58 -22.02 2.83
C ALA A 79 15.81 -21.06 3.75
N ASN A 80 14.75 -20.45 3.23
CA ASN A 80 13.82 -19.59 3.95
C ASN A 80 14.40 -18.26 4.51
N VAL A 81 15.50 -17.76 4.00
CA VAL A 81 16.09 -16.47 4.41
C VAL A 81 16.02 -15.48 3.27
N LEU A 82 15.09 -14.53 3.36
CA LEU A 82 14.93 -13.48 2.38
C LEU A 82 15.97 -12.36 2.60
N PRO A 83 16.71 -11.95 1.55
CA PRO A 83 17.71 -10.90 1.65
C PRO A 83 17.13 -9.56 2.10
N PRO A 84 17.97 -8.65 2.61
CA PRO A 84 17.55 -7.27 2.83
C PRO A 84 17.30 -6.58 1.48
N VAL A 85 16.38 -5.62 1.48
CA VAL A 85 16.12 -4.74 0.33
C VAL A 85 17.00 -3.51 0.46
N ILE A 86 17.86 -3.28 -0.50
CA ILE A 86 18.70 -2.08 -0.58
C ILE A 86 18.25 -1.23 -1.77
N SER A 87 18.03 0.06 -1.53
CA SER A 87 17.87 1.03 -2.61
C SER A 87 19.17 1.77 -2.85
N ASP A 88 19.39 2.14 -4.11
CA ASP A 88 20.43 3.09 -4.48
C ASP A 88 19.81 4.36 -5.06
N SER A 89 20.52 5.46 -4.92
CA SER A 89 20.19 6.72 -5.57
C SER A 89 21.47 7.40 -6.04
N ILE A 90 21.42 7.94 -7.24
CA ILE A 90 22.52 8.65 -7.89
C ILE A 90 22.28 10.15 -7.72
N ASN A 91 23.37 10.90 -7.49
CA ASN A 91 23.34 12.35 -7.34
C ASN A 91 22.35 12.84 -6.29
N SER A 92 22.34 12.18 -5.12
CA SER A 92 21.45 12.58 -4.03
C SER A 92 21.92 13.90 -3.42
N VAL A 93 20.97 14.84 -3.27
CA VAL A 93 21.20 16.15 -2.67
C VAL A 93 20.29 16.31 -1.47
N ASN A 94 20.87 16.62 -0.32
CA ASN A 94 20.14 16.97 0.90
C ASN A 94 20.39 18.46 1.24
N ILE A 95 19.33 19.21 1.37
CA ILE A 95 19.36 20.60 1.81
C ILE A 95 19.11 20.63 3.31
N GLY A 96 20.06 21.15 4.07
CA GLY A 96 19.99 21.27 5.53
C GLY A 96 19.93 22.73 6.00
N ASN A 97 19.58 22.92 7.27
CA ASN A 97 19.63 24.20 7.98
C ASN A 97 19.02 25.38 7.23
N GLY A 98 17.73 25.31 6.87
CA GLY A 98 17.03 26.41 6.20
C GLY A 98 17.62 26.80 4.84
N ALA A 99 18.10 25.86 4.05
CA ALA A 99 18.74 26.04 2.75
C ALA A 99 20.13 26.70 2.79
N GLN A 100 20.76 26.79 3.96
CA GLN A 100 22.11 27.38 4.11
C GLN A 100 23.24 26.35 3.87
N SER A 101 22.91 25.05 3.80
CA SER A 101 23.89 23.99 3.50
C SER A 101 23.32 22.98 2.51
N ILE A 102 24.17 22.53 1.60
CA ILE A 102 23.86 21.47 0.63
C ILE A 102 24.88 20.35 0.85
N ARG A 103 24.36 19.12 1.04
CA ARG A 103 25.16 17.91 1.04
C ARG A 103 24.83 17.10 -0.22
N ALA A 104 25.79 16.95 -1.09
CA ALA A 104 25.68 16.16 -2.31
C ALA A 104 26.47 14.86 -2.17
N ALA A 105 25.92 13.75 -2.66
CA ALA A 105 26.60 12.47 -2.76
C ALA A 105 26.37 11.90 -4.16
N GLY A 106 27.45 11.44 -4.82
CA GLY A 106 27.36 10.85 -6.15
C GLY A 106 26.53 9.55 -6.15
N ARG A 107 26.64 8.74 -5.09
CA ARG A 107 25.82 7.54 -4.89
C ARG A 107 25.49 7.33 -3.42
N THR A 108 24.25 6.94 -3.14
CA THR A 108 23.76 6.69 -1.78
C THR A 108 23.03 5.36 -1.74
N TYR A 109 23.43 4.47 -0.83
CA TYR A 109 22.74 3.22 -0.55
C TYR A 109 21.97 3.32 0.75
N LYS A 110 20.77 2.72 0.79
CA LYS A 110 19.92 2.69 1.98
C LYS A 110 19.25 1.32 2.12
N ILE A 111 19.35 0.71 3.29
CA ILE A 111 18.60 -0.50 3.61
C ILE A 111 17.15 -0.10 3.89
N ILE A 112 16.23 -0.54 3.03
CA ILE A 112 14.79 -0.27 3.13
C ILE A 112 14.11 -1.30 4.01
N SER A 113 14.50 -2.58 3.86
CA SER A 113 13.99 -3.69 4.66
C SER A 113 15.16 -4.60 5.04
N GLN A 114 15.13 -5.10 6.27
CA GLN A 114 16.15 -6.02 6.80
C GLN A 114 15.85 -7.46 6.39
N VAL A 115 16.90 -8.28 6.47
CA VAL A 115 16.84 -9.73 6.34
C VAL A 115 15.77 -10.32 7.27
N LYS A 116 15.04 -11.32 6.79
CA LYS A 116 14.01 -12.01 7.59
C LYS A 116 13.87 -13.46 7.18
N PHE A 117 13.40 -14.32 8.11
CA PHE A 117 12.91 -15.63 7.76
C PHE A 117 11.53 -15.53 7.10
N VAL A 118 11.28 -16.41 6.15
CA VAL A 118 9.98 -16.58 5.49
C VAL A 118 9.64 -18.06 5.46
N THR A 119 8.37 -18.40 5.56
CA THR A 119 7.89 -19.79 5.43
C THR A 119 7.94 -20.26 3.97
N ALA A 120 7.66 -19.34 3.06
CA ALA A 120 7.84 -19.48 1.61
C ALA A 120 8.33 -18.16 1.04
N PRO A 121 9.13 -18.17 -0.04
CA PRO A 121 9.49 -16.94 -0.72
C PRO A 121 8.26 -16.24 -1.27
N PRO A 122 8.21 -14.90 -1.24
CA PRO A 122 7.11 -14.17 -1.85
C PRO A 122 7.09 -14.39 -3.36
N THR A 123 5.94 -14.17 -3.96
CA THR A 123 5.73 -14.20 -5.41
C THR A 123 5.28 -12.83 -5.89
N TRP A 124 5.36 -12.57 -7.18
CA TRP A 124 4.79 -11.34 -7.75
C TRP A 124 3.28 -11.22 -7.49
N ARG A 125 2.59 -12.35 -7.29
CA ARG A 125 1.15 -12.40 -6.97
C ARG A 125 0.85 -11.75 -5.63
N ASP A 126 1.72 -11.94 -4.63
CA ASP A 126 1.59 -11.33 -3.30
C ASP A 126 1.71 -9.80 -3.32
N TYR A 127 2.27 -9.27 -4.38
CA TYR A 127 2.40 -7.82 -4.59
C TYR A 127 1.30 -7.26 -5.48
N LEU A 128 1.00 -7.93 -6.61
CA LEU A 128 0.23 -7.34 -7.71
C LEU A 128 -1.26 -7.67 -7.66
N TYR A 129 -1.67 -8.84 -7.16
CA TYR A 129 -3.08 -9.16 -7.07
C TYR A 129 -3.81 -8.26 -6.09
N MET A 130 -4.97 -7.77 -6.55
CA MET A 130 -5.81 -6.84 -5.82
C MET A 130 -7.16 -7.49 -5.53
N ASP A 131 -7.27 -8.18 -4.38
CA ASP A 131 -8.51 -8.88 -3.97
C ASP A 131 -9.54 -7.89 -3.42
N TYR A 132 -10.21 -7.16 -4.32
CA TYR A 132 -11.33 -6.30 -3.97
C TYR A 132 -12.66 -7.00 -4.27
N SER A 133 -13.43 -7.23 -3.24
CA SER A 133 -14.77 -7.83 -3.35
C SER A 133 -15.80 -6.83 -3.90
N LYS A 134 -16.88 -7.36 -4.46
CA LYS A 134 -18.04 -6.57 -4.87
C LYS A 134 -18.58 -5.80 -3.65
N PRO A 135 -18.78 -4.47 -3.75
CA PRO A 135 -19.33 -3.69 -2.64
C PRO A 135 -20.80 -4.07 -2.37
N GLU A 136 -21.16 -4.02 -1.11
CA GLU A 136 -22.55 -4.17 -0.70
C GLU A 136 -23.37 -2.90 -1.02
N PRO A 137 -24.63 -3.04 -1.46
CA PRO A 137 -25.50 -1.89 -1.67
C PRO A 137 -25.73 -1.15 -0.33
N PRO A 138 -25.84 0.18 -0.34
CA PRO A 138 -26.08 0.95 0.85
C PRO A 138 -27.48 0.67 1.41
N ASN A 139 -27.72 1.11 2.67
CA ASN A 139 -29.02 0.97 3.29
C ASN A 139 -30.12 1.54 2.39
N LYS A 140 -31.27 0.85 2.33
CA LYS A 140 -32.45 1.24 1.52
C LYS A 140 -32.90 2.69 1.74
N ILE A 141 -32.67 3.24 2.94
CA ILE A 141 -32.98 4.63 3.27
C ILE A 141 -32.19 5.62 2.42
N LEU A 142 -30.97 5.26 2.02
CA LEU A 142 -30.07 6.09 1.21
C LEU A 142 -30.27 5.92 -0.30
N LEU A 143 -31.13 5.00 -0.72
CA LEU A 143 -31.49 4.87 -2.13
C LEU A 143 -32.41 6.01 -2.57
N PRO A 144 -32.34 6.45 -3.84
CA PRO A 144 -33.16 7.54 -4.35
C PRO A 144 -34.66 7.22 -4.29
N LYS A 145 -35.49 8.19 -3.91
CA LYS A 145 -36.92 8.07 -3.77
C LYS A 145 -37.72 8.82 -4.85
N ASP A 146 -37.15 9.85 -5.45
CA ASP A 146 -37.75 10.67 -6.48
C ASP A 146 -36.81 10.88 -7.69
N SER A 147 -37.31 11.52 -8.74
CA SER A 147 -36.54 11.73 -9.98
C SER A 147 -35.32 12.61 -9.79
N LYS A 148 -35.35 13.60 -8.89
CA LYS A 148 -34.24 14.50 -8.60
C LYS A 148 -33.13 13.76 -7.85
N GLU A 149 -33.48 12.94 -6.87
CA GLU A 149 -32.56 12.08 -6.16
C GLU A 149 -31.96 11.01 -7.11
N GLN A 150 -32.75 10.51 -8.07
CA GLN A 150 -32.32 9.54 -9.07
C GLN A 150 -31.28 10.14 -10.02
N GLU A 151 -31.48 11.34 -10.52
CA GLU A 151 -30.51 12.06 -11.36
C GLU A 151 -29.21 12.33 -10.58
N LEU A 152 -29.33 12.86 -9.35
CA LEU A 152 -28.19 13.07 -8.46
C LEU A 152 -27.41 11.77 -8.18
N TRP A 153 -28.14 10.67 -7.99
CA TRP A 153 -27.55 9.35 -7.77
C TRP A 153 -26.76 8.88 -8.99
N GLN A 154 -27.36 8.91 -10.18
CA GLN A 154 -26.70 8.48 -11.42
C GLN A 154 -25.43 9.28 -11.70
N ASP A 155 -25.48 10.59 -11.58
CA ASP A 155 -24.32 11.46 -11.77
C ASP A 155 -23.18 11.15 -10.80
N ASN A 156 -23.50 10.89 -9.53
CA ASN A 156 -22.48 10.64 -8.52
C ASN A 156 -21.97 9.19 -8.54
N ILE A 157 -22.79 8.21 -8.93
CA ILE A 157 -22.33 6.85 -9.24
C ILE A 157 -21.30 6.89 -10.37
N ALA A 158 -21.58 7.60 -11.46
CA ALA A 158 -20.64 7.71 -12.60
C ALA A 158 -19.33 8.37 -12.20
N LYS A 159 -19.38 9.45 -11.41
CA LYS A 159 -18.19 10.13 -10.89
C LYS A 159 -17.39 9.22 -9.96
N GLY A 160 -18.07 8.55 -9.02
CA GLY A 160 -17.43 7.60 -8.12
C GLY A 160 -16.77 6.44 -8.88
N TRP A 161 -17.48 5.89 -9.87
CA TRP A 161 -16.95 4.81 -10.70
C TRP A 161 -15.63 5.20 -11.37
N LEU A 162 -15.58 6.38 -11.99
CA LEU A 162 -14.36 6.89 -12.62
C LEU A 162 -13.23 7.03 -11.59
N GLN A 163 -13.51 7.61 -10.43
CA GLN A 163 -12.52 7.71 -9.34
C GLN A 163 -12.02 6.33 -8.88
N GLY A 164 -12.92 5.36 -8.77
CA GLY A 164 -12.57 3.99 -8.39
C GLY A 164 -11.67 3.28 -9.42
N THR A 165 -11.95 3.42 -10.69
CA THR A 165 -11.11 2.86 -11.76
C THR A 165 -9.72 3.51 -11.79
N GLU A 166 -9.64 4.83 -11.68
CA GLU A 166 -8.37 5.55 -11.58
C GLU A 166 -7.56 5.10 -10.34
N GLN A 167 -8.24 4.94 -9.21
CA GLN A 167 -7.62 4.47 -7.97
C GLN A 167 -7.03 3.07 -8.11
N ALA A 168 -7.70 2.14 -8.81
CA ALA A 168 -7.18 0.79 -9.07
C ALA A 168 -5.85 0.84 -9.85
N LEU A 169 -5.77 1.67 -10.88
CA LEU A 169 -4.55 1.86 -11.67
C LEU A 169 -3.41 2.46 -10.84
N ILE A 170 -3.73 3.41 -9.96
CA ILE A 170 -2.74 4.01 -9.05
C ILE A 170 -2.21 2.95 -8.07
N ILE A 171 -3.09 2.16 -7.47
CA ILE A 171 -2.70 1.08 -6.55
C ILE A 171 -1.84 0.04 -7.27
N TYR A 172 -2.24 -0.39 -8.45
CA TYR A 172 -1.45 -1.32 -9.28
C TYR A 172 -0.04 -0.77 -9.55
N LYS A 173 0.07 0.49 -9.95
CA LYS A 173 1.36 1.16 -10.20
C LYS A 173 2.24 1.21 -8.93
N ILE A 174 1.66 1.52 -7.79
CA ILE A 174 2.36 1.53 -6.50
C ILE A 174 2.85 0.12 -6.16
N ASN A 175 2.01 -0.90 -6.35
CA ASN A 175 2.33 -2.30 -6.08
C ASN A 175 3.45 -2.81 -7.01
N LEU A 176 3.40 -2.49 -8.30
CA LEU A 176 4.43 -2.82 -9.26
C LEU A 176 5.79 -2.16 -8.91
N ASN A 177 5.76 -0.89 -8.53
CA ASN A 177 6.96 -0.19 -8.08
C ASN A 177 7.53 -0.84 -6.81
N ARG A 178 6.68 -1.29 -5.88
CA ARG A 178 7.09 -2.00 -4.68
C ARG A 178 7.71 -3.35 -5.01
N LEU A 179 7.10 -4.14 -5.88
CA LEU A 179 7.63 -5.42 -6.36
C LEU A 179 9.02 -5.22 -7.00
N THR A 180 9.12 -4.30 -7.95
CA THR A 180 10.37 -4.02 -8.66
C THR A 180 11.46 -3.55 -7.71
N ARG A 181 11.15 -2.61 -6.80
CA ARG A 181 12.08 -2.12 -5.79
C ARG A 181 12.57 -3.24 -4.87
N ASP A 182 11.66 -4.07 -4.38
CA ASP A 182 12.01 -5.12 -3.42
C ASP A 182 12.85 -6.21 -4.10
N TYR A 183 12.46 -6.66 -5.29
CA TYR A 183 13.20 -7.65 -6.06
C TYR A 183 14.60 -7.17 -6.47
N THR A 184 14.68 -6.00 -7.11
CA THR A 184 15.96 -5.41 -7.53
C THR A 184 16.84 -5.05 -6.34
N GLY A 185 16.24 -4.60 -5.24
CA GLY A 185 16.96 -4.28 -4.00
C GLY A 185 17.58 -5.50 -3.32
N MET A 186 16.95 -6.67 -3.42
CA MET A 186 17.51 -7.94 -2.94
C MET A 186 18.68 -8.43 -3.85
N ILE A 187 18.53 -8.27 -5.17
CA ILE A 187 19.63 -8.54 -6.11
C ILE A 187 20.81 -7.61 -5.84
N LEU A 188 20.53 -6.33 -5.60
CA LEU A 188 21.56 -5.34 -5.27
C LEU A 188 22.32 -5.72 -3.99
N TYR A 189 21.64 -6.28 -2.97
CA TYR A 189 22.31 -6.79 -1.79
C TYR A 189 23.39 -7.83 -2.15
N ASN A 190 23.09 -8.82 -2.98
CA ASN A 190 24.05 -9.84 -3.39
C ASN A 190 25.25 -9.22 -4.13
N LYS A 191 25.00 -8.24 -5.00
CA LYS A 191 26.05 -7.49 -5.68
C LYS A 191 26.95 -6.73 -4.70
N LEU A 192 26.36 -5.96 -3.79
CA LEU A 192 27.10 -5.18 -2.79
C LEU A 192 27.84 -6.08 -1.78
N LEU A 193 27.34 -7.29 -1.54
CA LEU A 193 28.01 -8.27 -0.70
C LEU A 193 29.31 -8.74 -1.34
N THR A 194 29.32 -9.04 -2.65
CA THR A 194 30.55 -9.40 -3.38
C THR A 194 31.55 -8.26 -3.47
N GLU A 195 31.06 -7.02 -3.50
CA GLU A 195 31.89 -5.81 -3.52
C GLU A 195 32.37 -5.40 -2.09
N GLY A 196 31.97 -6.11 -1.04
CA GLY A 196 32.33 -5.79 0.35
C GLY A 196 31.68 -4.51 0.91
N LEU A 197 30.67 -3.96 0.23
CA LEU A 197 29.95 -2.74 0.65
C LEU A 197 28.86 -3.02 1.67
N VAL A 198 28.51 -4.29 1.88
CA VAL A 198 27.55 -4.72 2.89
C VAL A 198 28.08 -5.95 3.63
N THR A 199 27.73 -6.08 4.90
CA THR A 199 28.12 -7.24 5.71
C THR A 199 27.20 -8.43 5.46
N PRO A 200 27.73 -9.68 5.51
CA PRO A 200 26.91 -10.88 5.34
C PRO A 200 25.93 -11.10 6.50
N VAL A 201 24.90 -11.89 6.23
CA VAL A 201 24.00 -12.42 7.25
C VAL A 201 24.66 -13.58 7.95
N TYR A 202 24.62 -13.62 9.27
CA TYR A 202 25.02 -14.78 10.08
C TYR A 202 23.79 -15.42 10.72
N ILE A 203 23.60 -16.72 10.43
CA ILE A 203 22.50 -17.52 10.96
C ILE A 203 23.09 -18.52 11.94
N ASP A 204 22.65 -18.44 13.16
CA ASP A 204 22.95 -19.41 14.22
C ASP A 204 21.93 -20.55 14.15
N LYS A 205 22.40 -21.79 14.18
CA LYS A 205 21.59 -23.00 14.10
C LYS A 205 21.79 -23.81 15.38
N LYS A 206 20.74 -23.95 16.18
CA LYS A 206 20.72 -24.78 17.37
C LYS A 206 19.87 -26.03 17.09
N TYR A 207 20.51 -27.19 17.15
CA TYR A 207 19.83 -28.47 17.04
C TYR A 207 19.31 -28.89 18.41
N GLN A 208 18.04 -29.29 18.50
CA GLN A 208 17.36 -29.67 19.75
C GLN A 208 17.03 -31.17 19.81
N GLY A 209 17.11 -31.88 18.67
CA GLY A 209 16.82 -33.30 18.56
C GLY A 209 15.31 -33.59 18.55
N ILE A 210 14.82 -34.29 19.56
CA ILE A 210 13.39 -34.58 19.71
C ILE A 210 12.83 -33.72 20.82
N THR A 211 11.81 -32.93 20.49
CA THR A 211 11.07 -32.08 21.43
C THR A 211 9.56 -32.33 21.31
N GLY A 212 8.79 -31.89 22.30
CA GLY A 212 7.32 -32.00 22.24
C GLY A 212 6.68 -32.25 23.60
N ASP A 213 5.41 -32.62 23.55
CA ASP A 213 4.57 -32.97 24.69
C ASP A 213 3.74 -34.23 24.39
N LYS A 214 2.74 -34.52 25.25
CA LYS A 214 1.89 -35.76 25.12
C LYS A 214 1.07 -35.80 23.82
N ASN A 215 0.83 -34.65 23.17
CA ASN A 215 -0.03 -34.52 21.99
C ASN A 215 0.73 -34.16 20.72
N HIS A 216 1.99 -33.77 20.86
CA HIS A 216 2.79 -33.25 19.76
C HIS A 216 4.26 -33.60 19.94
N ILE A 217 4.88 -34.16 18.92
CA ILE A 217 6.30 -34.50 18.87
C ILE A 217 6.95 -33.88 17.65
N MET A 218 8.09 -33.25 17.81
CA MET A 218 8.93 -32.71 16.75
C MET A 218 10.24 -33.50 16.72
N ILE A 219 10.52 -34.12 15.59
CA ILE A 219 11.74 -34.90 15.33
C ILE A 219 12.67 -34.04 14.48
N ASP A 220 13.96 -34.05 14.78
CA ASP A 220 14.95 -33.18 14.17
C ASP A 220 14.68 -31.68 14.36
N ASP A 221 14.11 -31.35 15.54
CA ASP A 221 13.82 -29.96 15.89
C ASP A 221 15.10 -29.11 15.91
N GLN A 222 15.01 -27.96 15.22
CA GLN A 222 16.12 -27.03 15.12
C GLN A 222 15.60 -25.59 15.17
N THR A 223 16.29 -24.76 15.91
CA THR A 223 16.02 -23.33 15.94
C THR A 223 17.08 -22.59 15.10
N LEU A 224 16.61 -21.81 14.13
CA LEU A 224 17.44 -20.89 13.34
C LEU A 224 17.26 -19.47 13.86
N LYS A 225 18.36 -18.74 14.07
CA LYS A 225 18.32 -17.35 14.55
C LYS A 225 19.26 -16.49 13.74
N ILE A 226 18.77 -15.35 13.24
CA ILE A 226 19.63 -14.34 12.63
C ILE A 226 20.43 -13.67 13.74
N LYS A 227 21.73 -13.93 13.78
CA LYS A 227 22.64 -13.43 14.80
C LYS A 227 23.05 -11.98 14.51
N ASN A 228 23.43 -11.70 13.26
CA ASN A 228 23.79 -10.36 12.81
C ASN A 228 22.95 -9.97 11.60
N LYS A 229 22.36 -8.76 11.67
CA LYS A 229 21.69 -8.16 10.52
C LYS A 229 22.72 -7.51 9.62
N PRO A 230 22.54 -7.58 8.29
CA PRO A 230 23.39 -6.87 7.34
C PRO A 230 23.43 -5.38 7.60
N GLY A 231 24.59 -4.79 7.49
CA GLY A 231 24.83 -3.37 7.58
C GLY A 231 25.71 -2.87 6.44
N LEU A 232 25.55 -1.61 6.04
CA LEU A 232 26.41 -0.99 5.05
C LEU A 232 27.81 -0.77 5.63
N GLN A 233 28.84 -1.14 4.86
CA GLN A 233 30.25 -1.01 5.26
C GLN A 233 30.78 0.37 4.87
N THR A 234 30.97 1.23 5.87
CA THR A 234 31.48 2.60 5.64
C THR A 234 33.00 2.70 5.55
N LYS A 235 33.73 1.63 5.91
CA LYS A 235 35.20 1.60 5.86
C LYS A 235 35.65 1.04 4.52
N SER A 236 36.13 1.90 3.63
CA SER A 236 36.54 1.57 2.26
C SER A 236 37.67 0.49 2.17
N LYS A 237 38.46 0.31 3.23
CA LYS A 237 39.48 -0.76 3.28
C LYS A 237 38.92 -2.19 3.16
N PHE A 238 37.64 -2.38 3.38
CA PHE A 238 36.96 -3.67 3.24
C PHE A 238 36.27 -3.84 1.88
N TRP A 239 36.28 -2.78 1.05
CA TRP A 239 35.64 -2.83 -0.26
C TRP A 239 36.57 -3.56 -1.22
N GLN A 240 36.02 -4.45 -2.02
CA GLN A 240 36.76 -5.10 -3.08
C GLN A 240 36.67 -4.22 -4.34
N PRO A 241 37.83 -3.99 -5.03
CA PRO A 241 37.79 -3.25 -6.28
C PRO A 241 36.96 -4.04 -7.31
N VAL A 242 35.95 -3.40 -7.88
CA VAL A 242 35.26 -3.92 -9.05
C VAL A 242 36.27 -3.83 -10.21
N VAL A 243 36.74 -4.95 -10.71
CA VAL A 243 37.48 -4.99 -11.96
C VAL A 243 36.51 -4.69 -13.08
N GLY A 244 36.39 -3.41 -13.42
CA GLY A 244 35.62 -2.99 -14.57
C GLY A 244 36.29 -3.51 -15.83
N ILE A 245 35.60 -4.38 -16.56
CA ILE A 245 35.95 -4.64 -17.95
C ILE A 245 35.60 -3.36 -18.71
N HIS A 246 36.61 -2.51 -18.91
CA HIS A 246 36.48 -1.44 -19.90
C HIS A 246 36.39 -2.10 -21.27
N HIS A 247 35.23 -2.15 -21.87
CA HIS A 247 35.12 -2.31 -23.31
C HIS A 247 35.47 -0.94 -23.92
N GLU A 248 36.65 -0.87 -24.55
CA GLU A 248 37.03 0.17 -25.51
C GLU A 248 36.10 0.12 -26.73
#